data_4b6fbf5c9d668f786af3c3d84ce963e2
#
_entry.id   4b6fbf5c9d668f786af3c3d84ce963e2
#
_cell.length_a   1.000
_cell.length_b   1.000
_cell.length_c   1.000
_cell.angle_alpha   90.00
_cell.angle_beta   90.00
_cell.angle_gamma   90.00
#
_symmetry.space_group_name_H-M   'P 1'
#
loop_
_entity.id
_entity.type
_entity.pdbx_description
1 polymer ?
#
loop_
_entity_poly.entity_id
_entity_poly.type
_entity_poly.pdbx_seq_one_letter_code
_entity_poly.pdbx_strand_id
1 'polypeptide(L)'
;MNIQGLLVPLFFQLYMIIQEVTDKRIAQEFLDIPRKINKNEPNFISPLDKDIEAVFDPKLNNFHAHGIIKRWIVKDETQEATGRISAFINFQKNKNPGFLIGGIGFFESINDEKTAFLLFDTAKEWLRQNNVKAIDGPINFGENDKYWGLLVEGFVQPSMGMNFNPPYYQNLFEKYGFVKQYDQFTNVLQATKPFPERFSKIADWIANKPEYKFIHFENKRFEKFAKDFQEVYNDAWSDFEDFSPMDLNSLKDSFREMKPIVDEKIIWFAYHNEEPIAFILALPDINVLLKSFNGKLNLWNKIRFYLKMKTTTIDRIRFVVMGCKKKYQNKGIESGMIKKLLIEVLPRNTIREAELAWVGDWNTKMIALHEATGAVREKVHRTYRLNF
;
A
#
# COMPACT_ATOMS: atom_id res chain seq x y z
N MET A 1 13.15 70.10 -21.41
CA MET A 1 12.57 69.45 -20.21
C MET A 1 12.26 68.01 -20.61
N ASN A 2 13.19 67.10 -20.25
CA ASN A 2 13.09 65.68 -20.57
C ASN A 2 12.49 64.93 -19.36
N ILE A 3 11.24 64.44 -19.49
CA ILE A 3 10.65 63.56 -18.49
C ILE A 3 10.92 62.13 -18.93
N GLN A 4 12.02 61.55 -18.44
CA GLN A 4 12.24 60.12 -18.48
C GLN A 4 11.28 59.46 -17.50
N GLY A 5 10.22 58.81 -18.02
CA GLY A 5 9.38 57.95 -17.23
C GLY A 5 10.16 56.76 -16.72
N LEU A 6 10.28 56.64 -15.43
CA LEU A 6 10.74 55.43 -14.73
C LEU A 6 9.70 54.32 -14.95
N LEU A 7 9.98 53.40 -15.84
CA LEU A 7 9.34 52.10 -15.85
C LEU A 7 9.86 51.32 -14.65
N VAL A 8 9.12 51.30 -13.56
CA VAL A 8 9.29 50.35 -12.48
C VAL A 8 8.86 48.98 -13.04
N PRO A 9 9.75 48.00 -13.11
CA PRO A 9 9.30 46.65 -13.48
C PRO A 9 8.35 46.15 -12.39
N LEU A 10 7.09 45.94 -12.71
CA LEU A 10 6.20 45.14 -11.87
C LEU A 10 6.81 43.74 -11.78
N PHE A 11 7.53 43.49 -10.71
CA PHE A 11 7.79 42.11 -10.28
C PHE A 11 6.43 41.48 -9.97
N PHE A 12 5.87 40.76 -10.90
CA PHE A 12 4.81 39.80 -10.61
C PHE A 12 5.40 38.79 -9.64
N GLN A 13 5.08 38.97 -8.38
CA GLN A 13 5.42 37.99 -7.36
C GLN A 13 4.59 36.75 -7.71
N LEU A 14 5.30 35.70 -8.13
CA LEU A 14 4.73 34.39 -8.48
C LEU A 14 3.97 33.85 -7.25
N TYR A 15 2.66 34.00 -7.22
CA TYR A 15 1.84 33.53 -6.11
C TYR A 15 1.36 32.10 -6.41
N MET A 16 1.98 31.12 -5.75
CA MET A 16 1.36 29.82 -5.59
C MET A 16 0.20 29.89 -4.60
N ILE A 17 -0.91 29.24 -4.91
CA ILE A 17 -2.13 29.25 -4.09
C ILE A 17 -2.34 27.87 -3.49
N ILE A 18 -2.38 27.80 -2.16
CA ILE A 18 -2.85 26.61 -1.43
C ILE A 18 -4.37 26.66 -1.39
N GLN A 19 -4.98 25.52 -1.72
CA GLN A 19 -6.42 25.35 -1.67
C GLN A 19 -6.79 24.05 -0.96
N GLU A 20 -7.58 24.16 0.13
CA GLU A 20 -8.15 22.98 0.80
C GLU A 20 -9.21 22.34 -0.11
N VAL A 21 -9.27 21.02 -0.13
CA VAL A 21 -10.25 20.27 -0.92
C VAL A 21 -11.58 20.23 -0.16
N THR A 22 -12.49 21.10 -0.52
CA THR A 22 -13.80 21.25 0.13
C THR A 22 -14.97 20.89 -0.76
N ASP A 23 -14.75 20.77 -2.07
CA ASP A 23 -15.79 20.44 -3.05
C ASP A 23 -15.34 19.38 -4.07
N LYS A 24 -16.29 18.87 -4.83
CA LYS A 24 -16.04 17.80 -5.82
C LYS A 24 -15.11 18.22 -6.97
N ARG A 25 -15.09 19.49 -7.34
CA ARG A 25 -14.25 19.99 -8.42
C ARG A 25 -12.78 19.96 -7.98
N ILE A 26 -12.49 20.49 -6.79
CA ILE A 26 -11.14 20.47 -6.23
C ILE A 26 -10.70 19.02 -5.92
N ALA A 27 -11.63 18.16 -5.46
CA ALA A 27 -11.37 16.74 -5.27
C ALA A 27 -10.94 16.04 -6.58
N GLN A 28 -11.58 16.37 -7.70
CA GLN A 28 -11.16 15.83 -9.00
C GLN A 28 -9.78 16.36 -9.41
N GLU A 29 -9.48 17.64 -9.17
CA GLU A 29 -8.14 18.19 -9.40
C GLU A 29 -7.09 17.45 -8.56
N PHE A 30 -7.39 17.19 -7.27
CA PHE A 30 -6.52 16.40 -6.38
C PHE A 30 -6.24 14.98 -6.94
N LEU A 31 -7.23 14.32 -7.51
CA LEU A 31 -7.10 12.99 -8.12
C LEU A 31 -6.30 13.02 -9.43
N ASP A 32 -6.35 14.12 -10.18
CA ASP A 32 -5.72 14.23 -11.50
C ASP A 32 -4.23 14.62 -11.43
N ILE A 33 -3.76 15.22 -10.32
CA ILE A 33 -2.35 15.65 -10.15
C ILE A 33 -1.34 14.52 -10.42
N PRO A 34 -1.43 13.32 -9.81
CA PRO A 34 -0.46 12.25 -10.08
C PRO A 34 -0.45 11.79 -11.54
N ARG A 35 -1.60 11.86 -12.23
CA ARG A 35 -1.71 11.52 -13.65
C ARG A 35 -0.98 12.53 -14.53
N LYS A 36 -1.02 13.81 -14.16
CA LYS A 36 -0.30 14.88 -14.85
C LYS A 36 1.21 14.74 -14.65
N ILE A 37 1.65 14.57 -13.40
CA ILE A 37 3.06 14.46 -13.03
C ILE A 37 3.70 13.23 -13.70
N ASN A 38 3.01 12.09 -13.67
CA ASN A 38 3.53 10.83 -14.18
C ASN A 38 3.09 10.52 -15.63
N LYS A 39 2.68 11.53 -16.41
CA LYS A 39 2.14 11.36 -17.77
C LYS A 39 3.08 10.55 -18.70
N ASN A 40 4.38 10.75 -18.56
CA ASN A 40 5.40 10.12 -19.39
C ASN A 40 6.09 8.93 -18.69
N GLU A 41 5.62 8.53 -17.51
CA GLU A 41 6.22 7.43 -16.77
C GLU A 41 5.54 6.10 -17.14
N PRO A 42 6.26 5.20 -17.84
CA PRO A 42 5.67 3.97 -18.37
C PRO A 42 5.26 3.00 -17.26
N ASN A 43 5.88 3.08 -16.08
CA ASN A 43 5.59 2.20 -14.95
C ASN A 43 4.46 2.72 -14.08
N PHE A 44 4.06 3.97 -14.21
CA PHE A 44 2.99 4.52 -13.41
C PHE A 44 1.63 3.87 -13.73
N ILE A 45 0.91 3.49 -12.70
CA ILE A 45 -0.49 3.07 -12.76
C ILE A 45 -1.28 3.92 -11.78
N SER A 46 -2.21 4.69 -12.32
CA SER A 46 -3.08 5.53 -11.48
C SER A 46 -3.92 4.66 -10.54
N PRO A 47 -3.86 4.87 -9.22
CA PRO A 47 -4.80 4.26 -8.30
C PRO A 47 -6.25 4.58 -8.70
N LEU A 48 -7.19 3.74 -8.31
CA LEU A 48 -8.61 3.99 -8.58
C LEU A 48 -9.10 5.20 -7.78
N ASP A 49 -9.78 6.12 -8.44
CA ASP A 49 -10.35 7.32 -7.83
C ASP A 49 -11.22 6.99 -6.62
N LYS A 50 -12.07 5.95 -6.75
CA LYS A 50 -12.95 5.50 -5.67
C LYS A 50 -12.17 5.03 -4.43
N ASP A 51 -10.99 4.43 -4.61
CA ASP A 51 -10.20 3.89 -3.49
C ASP A 51 -9.47 5.03 -2.75
N ILE A 52 -9.05 6.08 -3.48
CA ILE A 52 -8.51 7.29 -2.87
C ILE A 52 -9.61 8.07 -2.14
N GLU A 53 -10.76 8.30 -2.78
CA GLU A 53 -11.88 9.02 -2.17
C GLU A 53 -12.42 8.29 -0.92
N ALA A 54 -12.41 6.96 -0.91
CA ALA A 54 -12.82 6.19 0.25
C ALA A 54 -11.99 6.48 1.51
N VAL A 55 -10.72 6.88 1.37
CA VAL A 55 -9.88 7.28 2.52
C VAL A 55 -10.43 8.54 3.20
N PHE A 56 -11.03 9.45 2.43
CA PHE A 56 -11.56 10.73 2.89
C PHE A 56 -13.06 10.69 3.23
N ASP A 57 -13.75 9.57 2.97
CA ASP A 57 -15.17 9.40 3.25
C ASP A 57 -15.37 8.75 4.63
N PRO A 58 -15.97 9.47 5.63
CA PRO A 58 -16.20 8.93 6.96
C PRO A 58 -17.19 7.75 6.99
N LYS A 59 -17.94 7.51 5.92
CA LYS A 59 -18.82 6.34 5.82
C LYS A 59 -18.09 5.08 5.37
N LEU A 60 -16.95 5.23 4.69
CA LEU A 60 -16.18 4.14 4.12
C LEU A 60 -14.89 3.85 4.89
N ASN A 61 -14.37 4.83 5.62
CA ASN A 61 -13.14 4.70 6.39
C ASN A 61 -13.42 4.85 7.90
N ASN A 62 -13.38 3.75 8.61
CA ASN A 62 -13.64 3.69 10.06
C ASN A 62 -12.64 4.50 10.90
N PHE A 63 -11.47 4.87 10.34
CA PHE A 63 -10.48 5.69 11.03
C PHE A 63 -10.99 7.10 11.37
N HIS A 64 -12.02 7.58 10.69
CA HIS A 64 -12.70 8.84 11.04
C HIS A 64 -13.39 8.80 12.42
N ALA A 65 -13.68 7.62 12.98
CA ALA A 65 -14.25 7.50 14.33
C ALA A 65 -13.26 7.94 15.43
N HIS A 66 -11.95 7.90 15.13
CA HIS A 66 -10.89 8.20 16.10
C HIS A 66 -9.71 8.96 15.48
N GLY A 67 -10.00 9.70 14.43
CA GLY A 67 -8.97 10.52 13.74
C GLY A 67 -9.60 11.61 12.89
N ILE A 68 -8.76 12.52 12.44
CA ILE A 68 -9.11 13.62 11.56
C ILE A 68 -8.13 13.68 10.39
N ILE A 69 -8.62 14.09 9.22
CA ILE A 69 -7.82 14.22 8.01
C ILE A 69 -8.24 15.44 7.22
N LYS A 70 -7.25 16.11 6.60
CA LYS A 70 -7.45 17.16 5.59
C LYS A 70 -6.58 16.92 4.38
N ARG A 71 -6.93 17.54 3.26
CA ARG A 71 -6.15 17.48 2.02
C ARG A 71 -6.17 18.81 1.28
N TRP A 72 -5.07 19.10 0.58
CA TRP A 72 -4.85 20.35 -0.15
C TRP A 72 -4.23 20.10 -1.50
N ILE A 73 -4.44 21.06 -2.39
CA ILE A 73 -3.70 21.19 -3.65
C ILE A 73 -2.96 22.53 -3.69
N VAL A 74 -1.87 22.55 -4.45
CA VAL A 74 -1.17 23.78 -4.84
C VAL A 74 -1.48 24.08 -6.29
N LYS A 75 -1.81 25.33 -6.57
CA LYS A 75 -1.93 25.87 -7.92
C LYS A 75 -0.85 26.90 -8.18
N ASP A 76 -0.32 26.90 -9.38
CA ASP A 76 0.57 27.95 -9.87
C ASP A 76 -0.20 29.20 -10.32
N GLU A 77 0.53 30.20 -10.82
CA GLU A 77 -0.02 31.44 -11.34
C GLU A 77 -1.00 31.28 -12.52
N THR A 78 -0.89 30.16 -13.26
CA THR A 78 -1.80 29.83 -14.37
C THR A 78 -3.06 29.12 -13.89
N GLN A 79 -3.23 28.94 -12.59
CA GLN A 79 -4.28 28.16 -11.93
C GLN A 79 -4.19 26.66 -12.22
N GLU A 80 -3.06 26.16 -12.72
CA GLU A 80 -2.82 24.73 -12.83
C GLU A 80 -2.42 24.10 -11.50
N ALA A 81 -3.04 22.96 -11.18
CA ALA A 81 -2.68 22.19 -9.99
C ALA A 81 -1.34 21.47 -10.23
N THR A 82 -0.34 21.82 -9.40
CA THR A 82 1.06 21.37 -9.52
C THR A 82 1.50 20.46 -8.39
N GLY A 83 0.67 20.34 -7.32
CA GLY A 83 0.97 19.44 -6.22
C GLY A 83 -0.22 19.22 -5.30
N ARG A 84 -0.14 18.15 -4.50
CA ARG A 84 -1.15 17.78 -3.51
C ARG A 84 -0.52 17.14 -2.28
N ILE A 85 -1.21 17.21 -1.17
CA ILE A 85 -0.86 16.53 0.08
C ILE A 85 -2.12 16.29 0.92
N SER A 86 -2.09 15.26 1.77
CA SER A 86 -3.02 15.13 2.89
C SER A 86 -2.24 15.08 4.20
N ALA A 87 -2.88 15.51 5.29
CA ALA A 87 -2.36 15.36 6.64
C ALA A 87 -3.47 14.84 7.55
N PHE A 88 -3.10 14.02 8.55
CA PHE A 88 -4.07 13.40 9.44
C PHE A 88 -3.49 13.13 10.83
N ILE A 89 -4.39 12.91 11.78
CA ILE A 89 -4.07 12.47 13.13
C ILE A 89 -4.96 11.25 13.44
N ASN A 90 -4.33 10.16 13.86
CA ASN A 90 -5.05 9.02 14.42
C ASN A 90 -4.84 9.05 15.95
N PHE A 91 -5.88 9.45 16.69
CA PHE A 91 -5.77 9.59 18.13
C PHE A 91 -5.66 8.25 18.86
N GLN A 92 -6.16 7.17 18.27
CA GLN A 92 -6.06 5.83 18.85
C GLN A 92 -4.63 5.28 18.82
N LYS A 93 -3.86 5.59 17.77
CA LYS A 93 -2.45 5.21 17.66
C LYS A 93 -1.52 6.07 18.52
N ASN A 94 -1.99 7.21 19.01
CA ASN A 94 -1.21 8.14 19.83
C ASN A 94 -1.40 7.84 21.32
N LYS A 95 -0.63 6.88 21.85
CA LYS A 95 -0.71 6.45 23.25
C LYS A 95 -0.09 7.43 24.24
N ASN A 96 0.78 8.32 23.77
CA ASN A 96 1.38 9.38 24.59
C ASN A 96 0.71 10.74 24.31
N PRO A 97 -0.21 11.21 25.18
CA PRO A 97 -0.91 12.48 24.97
C PRO A 97 0.03 13.70 24.91
N GLY A 98 1.23 13.59 25.48
CA GLY A 98 2.23 14.67 25.48
C GLY A 98 3.06 14.73 24.19
N PHE A 99 3.02 13.71 23.35
CA PHE A 99 3.80 13.62 22.12
C PHE A 99 2.98 12.98 20.99
N LEU A 100 2.10 13.78 20.38
CA LEU A 100 1.29 13.33 19.26
C LEU A 100 2.12 13.26 17.99
N ILE A 101 1.96 12.17 17.24
CA ILE A 101 2.52 11.98 15.91
C ILE A 101 1.38 12.04 14.91
N GLY A 102 1.49 12.92 13.91
CA GLY A 102 0.59 12.99 12.78
C GLY A 102 1.14 12.21 11.58
N GLY A 103 0.32 12.06 10.56
CA GLY A 103 0.73 11.47 9.29
C GLY A 103 0.53 12.42 8.13
N ILE A 104 1.37 12.29 7.10
CA ILE A 104 1.11 12.85 5.78
C ILE A 104 1.02 11.74 4.74
N GLY A 105 0.16 11.95 3.73
CA GLY A 105 -0.03 11.00 2.63
C GLY A 105 -0.44 11.68 1.33
N PHE A 106 -0.57 10.89 0.28
CA PHE A 106 -0.96 11.38 -1.05
C PHE A 106 -0.14 12.58 -1.53
N PHE A 107 1.14 12.67 -1.10
CA PHE A 107 2.03 13.73 -1.54
C PHE A 107 2.39 13.52 -3.01
N GLU A 108 2.15 14.57 -3.79
CA GLU A 108 2.59 14.68 -5.17
C GLU A 108 3.03 16.12 -5.43
N SER A 109 4.10 16.31 -6.16
CA SER A 109 4.63 17.62 -6.52
C SER A 109 5.37 17.54 -7.85
N ILE A 110 5.29 18.59 -8.66
CA ILE A 110 6.26 18.80 -9.72
C ILE A 110 7.67 18.89 -9.09
N ASN A 111 8.73 18.71 -9.89
CA ASN A 111 10.11 18.81 -9.40
C ASN A 111 10.50 20.28 -9.13
N ASP A 112 9.85 20.85 -8.10
CA ASP A 112 10.06 22.22 -7.63
C ASP A 112 9.99 22.26 -6.11
N GLU A 113 11.09 22.72 -5.48
CA GLU A 113 11.21 22.80 -4.02
C GLU A 113 10.16 23.75 -3.41
N LYS A 114 9.85 24.86 -4.07
CA LYS A 114 8.88 25.83 -3.54
C LYS A 114 7.48 25.22 -3.45
N THR A 115 7.05 24.50 -4.49
CA THR A 115 5.77 23.78 -4.51
C THR A 115 5.74 22.70 -3.41
N ALA A 116 6.78 21.88 -3.31
CA ALA A 116 6.84 20.80 -2.35
C ALA A 116 6.89 21.34 -0.90
N PHE A 117 7.70 22.37 -0.64
CA PHE A 117 7.84 22.94 0.69
C PHE A 117 6.57 23.65 1.15
N LEU A 118 5.87 24.34 0.24
CA LEU A 118 4.58 24.94 0.53
C LEU A 118 3.53 23.89 0.95
N LEU A 119 3.54 22.70 0.33
CA LEU A 119 2.69 21.57 0.74
C LEU A 119 3.08 21.04 2.13
N PHE A 120 4.37 20.85 2.38
CA PHE A 120 4.87 20.39 3.68
C PHE A 120 4.58 21.41 4.79
N ASP A 121 4.80 22.69 4.54
CA ASP A 121 4.50 23.77 5.49
C ASP A 121 3.00 23.81 5.83
N THR A 122 2.14 23.68 4.82
CA THR A 122 0.68 23.65 5.01
C THR A 122 0.26 22.47 5.90
N ALA A 123 0.74 21.27 5.59
CA ALA A 123 0.43 20.08 6.36
C ALA A 123 0.97 20.17 7.79
N LYS A 124 2.22 20.61 7.95
CA LYS A 124 2.90 20.81 9.22
C LYS A 124 2.19 21.85 10.10
N GLU A 125 1.80 22.98 9.53
CA GLU A 125 1.12 24.04 10.29
C GLU A 125 -0.25 23.56 10.79
N TRP A 126 -1.03 22.86 9.94
CA TRP A 126 -2.30 22.28 10.37
C TRP A 126 -2.09 21.25 11.49
N LEU A 127 -1.08 20.38 11.38
CA LEU A 127 -0.75 19.38 12.42
C LEU A 127 -0.28 20.08 13.71
N ARG A 128 0.54 21.12 13.61
CA ARG A 128 1.02 21.90 14.76
C ARG A 128 -0.12 22.58 15.52
N GLN A 129 -1.11 23.12 14.81
CA GLN A 129 -2.34 23.69 15.40
C GLN A 129 -3.16 22.65 16.17
N ASN A 130 -2.99 21.37 15.85
CA ASN A 130 -3.60 20.25 16.56
C ASN A 130 -2.66 19.57 17.57
N ASN A 131 -1.62 20.29 18.04
CA ASN A 131 -0.65 19.84 19.06
C ASN A 131 0.23 18.64 18.66
N VAL A 132 0.35 18.33 17.36
CA VAL A 132 1.27 17.32 16.86
C VAL A 132 2.72 17.80 17.01
N LYS A 133 3.64 16.90 17.32
CA LYS A 133 5.07 17.16 17.56
C LYS A 133 5.99 16.50 16.52
N ALA A 134 5.48 15.53 15.79
CA ALA A 134 6.22 14.87 14.73
C ALA A 134 5.25 14.43 13.61
N ILE A 135 5.79 14.30 12.40
CA ILE A 135 5.04 13.82 11.21
C ILE A 135 5.73 12.59 10.70
N ASP A 136 4.97 11.52 10.50
CA ASP A 136 5.38 10.35 9.73
C ASP A 136 4.79 10.40 8.31
N GLY A 137 5.56 9.94 7.31
CA GLY A 137 5.03 9.88 5.95
C GLY A 137 6.04 9.55 4.85
N PRO A 138 5.54 9.37 3.64
CA PRO A 138 4.12 9.30 3.28
C PRO A 138 3.49 7.98 3.75
N ILE A 139 2.31 8.07 4.36
CA ILE A 139 1.54 6.92 4.86
C ILE A 139 0.05 7.15 4.67
N ASN A 140 -0.76 6.09 4.88
CA ASN A 140 -2.20 6.14 4.72
C ASN A 140 -2.93 6.53 6.02
N PHE A 141 -4.06 7.24 5.89
CA PHE A 141 -5.05 7.36 6.97
C PHE A 141 -5.93 6.11 6.96
N GLY A 142 -5.39 5.03 7.47
CA GLY A 142 -5.97 3.70 7.44
C GLY A 142 -4.98 2.67 7.96
N GLU A 143 -5.18 1.42 7.58
CA GLU A 143 -4.19 0.37 7.80
C GLU A 143 -2.98 0.55 6.88
N ASN A 144 -1.86 -0.08 7.26
CA ASN A 144 -0.61 0.00 6.51
C ASN A 144 -0.52 -1.05 5.38
N ASP A 145 -1.67 -1.37 4.80
CA ASP A 145 -1.86 -2.31 3.69
C ASP A 145 -1.89 -1.63 2.32
N LYS A 146 -2.11 -0.30 2.30
CA LYS A 146 -2.18 0.54 1.09
C LYS A 146 -1.45 1.85 1.32
N TYR A 147 -0.91 2.42 0.22
CA TYR A 147 -0.32 3.76 0.17
C TYR A 147 0.78 4.00 1.23
N TRP A 148 1.58 2.98 1.50
CA TRP A 148 2.68 3.04 2.47
C TRP A 148 3.98 3.52 1.84
N GLY A 149 4.72 4.37 2.53
CA GLY A 149 6.10 4.75 2.23
C GLY A 149 6.29 5.49 0.90
N LEU A 150 7.40 6.16 0.78
CA LEU A 150 7.92 6.75 -0.45
C LEU A 150 8.76 5.70 -1.19
N LEU A 151 8.48 5.46 -2.46
CA LEU A 151 9.32 4.60 -3.29
C LEU A 151 10.69 5.25 -3.48
N VAL A 152 11.75 4.60 -2.99
CA VAL A 152 13.13 5.08 -3.06
C VAL A 152 14.04 4.18 -3.90
N GLU A 153 13.68 2.90 -4.10
CA GLU A 153 14.38 1.96 -4.96
C GLU A 153 13.41 1.08 -5.73
N GLY A 154 13.80 0.64 -6.92
CA GLY A 154 13.00 -0.28 -7.72
C GLY A 154 11.78 0.37 -8.36
N PHE A 155 11.99 1.40 -9.16
CA PHE A 155 10.94 2.17 -9.85
C PHE A 155 10.29 1.37 -10.99
N VAL A 156 9.88 0.14 -10.70
CA VAL A 156 9.12 -0.72 -11.60
C VAL A 156 7.62 -0.61 -11.31
N GLN A 157 6.79 -1.21 -12.17
CA GLN A 157 5.33 -1.14 -12.06
C GLN A 157 4.85 -1.53 -10.65
N PRO A 158 4.03 -0.69 -9.99
CA PRO A 158 3.48 -0.98 -8.67
C PRO A 158 2.39 -2.03 -8.75
N SER A 159 2.27 -2.85 -7.72
CA SER A 159 1.07 -3.66 -7.48
C SER A 159 -0.07 -2.82 -6.91
N MET A 160 -1.28 -3.35 -6.93
CA MET A 160 -2.48 -2.62 -6.47
C MET A 160 -2.32 -2.13 -5.02
N GLY A 161 -2.60 -0.86 -4.78
CA GLY A 161 -2.50 -0.21 -3.46
C GLY A 161 -1.10 0.21 -3.05
N MET A 162 -0.08 -0.05 -3.88
CA MET A 162 1.29 0.37 -3.63
C MET A 162 1.52 1.79 -4.13
N ASN A 163 2.26 2.61 -3.39
CA ASN A 163 2.71 3.91 -3.86
C ASN A 163 3.68 3.76 -5.03
N PHE A 164 3.58 4.68 -5.97
CA PHE A 164 4.57 4.93 -7.01
C PHE A 164 4.77 6.44 -7.12
N ASN A 165 6.01 6.87 -7.17
CA ASN A 165 6.37 8.28 -7.26
C ASN A 165 7.65 8.48 -8.07
N PRO A 166 7.88 9.68 -8.64
CA PRO A 166 9.14 10.02 -9.28
C PRO A 166 10.34 9.95 -8.30
N PRO A 167 11.53 9.57 -8.78
CA PRO A 167 12.72 9.45 -7.91
C PRO A 167 13.11 10.74 -7.17
N TYR A 168 12.84 11.92 -7.75
CA TYR A 168 13.20 13.20 -7.16
C TYR A 168 12.43 13.53 -5.86
N TYR A 169 11.34 12.81 -5.54
CA TYR A 169 10.60 13.03 -4.28
C TYR A 169 11.47 12.76 -3.06
N GLN A 170 12.37 11.79 -3.13
CA GLN A 170 13.31 11.53 -2.04
C GLN A 170 14.11 12.79 -1.67
N ASN A 171 14.67 13.47 -2.68
CA ASN A 171 15.42 14.70 -2.48
C ASN A 171 14.56 15.85 -1.91
N LEU A 172 13.28 15.96 -2.31
CA LEU A 172 12.36 16.96 -1.76
C LEU A 172 12.08 16.72 -0.27
N PHE A 173 11.86 15.47 0.14
CA PHE A 173 11.66 15.12 1.55
C PHE A 173 12.91 15.41 2.38
N GLU A 174 14.06 14.93 1.94
CA GLU A 174 15.33 15.05 2.67
C GLU A 174 15.79 16.52 2.78
N LYS A 175 15.66 17.32 1.72
CA LYS A 175 15.96 18.75 1.75
C LYS A 175 15.03 19.56 2.67
N TYR A 176 13.78 19.15 2.81
CA TYR A 176 12.86 19.79 3.75
C TYR A 176 13.19 19.45 5.21
N GLY A 177 13.97 18.40 5.46
CA GLY A 177 14.41 18.00 6.79
C GLY A 177 13.77 16.71 7.31
N PHE A 178 13.04 15.98 6.47
CA PHE A 178 12.59 14.65 6.82
C PHE A 178 13.78 13.68 6.91
N VAL A 179 13.78 12.82 7.94
CA VAL A 179 14.79 11.79 8.11
C VAL A 179 14.16 10.41 8.03
N LYS A 180 14.94 9.43 7.58
CA LYS A 180 14.47 8.03 7.51
C LYS A 180 13.99 7.57 8.89
N GLN A 181 12.76 7.04 8.95
CA GLN A 181 12.23 6.32 10.11
C GLN A 181 12.45 4.82 9.98
N TYR A 182 12.03 4.23 8.84
CA TYR A 182 12.25 2.82 8.50
C TYR A 182 12.07 2.57 7.01
N ASP A 183 12.59 1.44 6.54
CA ASP A 183 12.38 0.93 5.18
C ASP A 183 11.40 -0.26 5.17
N GLN A 184 10.64 -0.37 4.09
CA GLN A 184 9.69 -1.43 3.81
C GLN A 184 10.12 -2.12 2.51
N PHE A 185 10.54 -3.38 2.62
CA PHE A 185 11.10 -4.15 1.52
C PHE A 185 10.01 -4.97 0.84
N THR A 186 9.83 -4.80 -0.45
CA THR A 186 9.03 -5.70 -1.28
C THR A 186 9.97 -6.62 -2.06
N ASN A 187 9.81 -7.92 -1.86
CA ASN A 187 10.62 -8.94 -2.50
C ASN A 187 9.81 -9.69 -3.55
N VAL A 188 10.46 -10.17 -4.60
CA VAL A 188 9.88 -10.97 -5.67
C VAL A 188 10.53 -12.33 -5.73
N LEU A 189 9.70 -13.35 -5.75
CA LEU A 189 10.07 -14.72 -6.02
C LEU A 189 9.77 -15.06 -7.48
N GLN A 190 10.80 -15.54 -8.19
CA GLN A 190 10.63 -16.07 -9.55
C GLN A 190 10.04 -17.48 -9.46
N ALA A 191 8.73 -17.60 -9.73
CA ALA A 191 8.01 -18.87 -9.58
C ALA A 191 8.57 -20.00 -10.48
N THR A 192 9.21 -19.64 -11.60
CA THR A 192 9.82 -20.59 -12.56
C THR A 192 11.19 -21.12 -12.13
N LYS A 193 11.81 -20.51 -11.11
CA LYS A 193 13.11 -20.97 -10.58
C LYS A 193 12.89 -21.98 -9.46
N PRO A 194 13.75 -23.02 -9.35
CA PRO A 194 13.67 -23.93 -8.21
C PRO A 194 14.01 -23.17 -6.91
N PHE A 195 13.36 -23.57 -5.84
CA PHE A 195 13.74 -23.09 -4.51
C PHE A 195 15.16 -23.49 -4.14
N PRO A 196 15.86 -22.71 -3.29
CA PRO A 196 17.07 -23.16 -2.64
C PRO A 196 16.87 -24.53 -1.99
N GLU A 197 17.87 -25.41 -2.12
CA GLU A 197 17.75 -26.82 -1.71
C GLU A 197 17.33 -26.97 -0.23
N ARG A 198 17.92 -26.16 0.66
CA ARG A 198 17.59 -26.17 2.09
C ARG A 198 16.12 -25.83 2.34
N PHE A 199 15.60 -24.79 1.66
CA PHE A 199 14.19 -24.40 1.78
C PHE A 199 13.28 -25.50 1.25
N SER A 200 13.60 -26.07 0.08
CA SER A 200 12.83 -27.16 -0.52
C SER A 200 12.73 -28.35 0.42
N LYS A 201 13.85 -28.79 1.02
CA LYS A 201 13.86 -29.92 1.99
C LYS A 201 12.96 -29.65 3.19
N ILE A 202 13.04 -28.46 3.78
CA ILE A 202 12.20 -28.08 4.94
C ILE A 202 10.72 -28.03 4.51
N ALA A 203 10.42 -27.40 3.38
CA ALA A 203 9.06 -27.27 2.87
C ALA A 203 8.44 -28.64 2.55
N ASP A 204 9.20 -29.55 1.93
CA ASP A 204 8.75 -30.90 1.62
C ASP A 204 8.52 -31.72 2.91
N TRP A 205 9.42 -31.62 3.87
CA TRP A 205 9.27 -32.31 5.15
C TRP A 205 8.00 -31.84 5.90
N ILE A 206 7.77 -30.53 6.00
CA ILE A 206 6.57 -29.98 6.63
C ILE A 206 5.31 -30.33 5.85
N ALA A 207 5.33 -30.18 4.52
CA ALA A 207 4.16 -30.42 3.66
C ALA A 207 3.68 -31.87 3.69
N ASN A 208 4.53 -32.83 4.10
CA ASN A 208 4.24 -34.25 4.17
C ASN A 208 4.04 -34.79 5.60
N LYS A 209 4.12 -33.93 6.62
CA LYS A 209 3.83 -34.34 7.99
C LYS A 209 2.35 -34.65 8.17
N PRO A 210 1.99 -35.83 8.70
CA PRO A 210 0.59 -36.27 8.81
C PRO A 210 -0.25 -35.41 9.77
N GLU A 211 0.38 -34.78 10.76
CA GLU A 211 -0.29 -33.89 11.71
C GLU A 211 -0.72 -32.56 11.09
N TYR A 212 -0.16 -32.17 9.93
CA TYR A 212 -0.50 -30.91 9.26
C TYR A 212 -1.32 -31.17 8.00
N LYS A 213 -2.40 -30.43 7.87
CA LYS A 213 -3.28 -30.45 6.70
C LYS A 213 -3.25 -29.10 6.02
N PHE A 214 -2.89 -29.09 4.74
CA PHE A 214 -2.85 -27.88 3.92
C PHE A 214 -4.00 -27.89 2.93
N ILE A 215 -4.87 -26.88 2.96
CA ILE A 215 -6.07 -26.80 2.14
C ILE A 215 -6.14 -25.42 1.50
N HIS A 216 -6.40 -25.37 0.20
CA HIS A 216 -6.71 -24.12 -0.46
C HIS A 216 -8.14 -23.66 -0.14
N PHE A 217 -8.38 -22.37 -0.28
CA PHE A 217 -9.70 -21.76 -0.12
C PHE A 217 -10.72 -22.38 -1.10
N GLU A 218 -11.97 -22.49 -0.65
CA GLU A 218 -13.10 -22.92 -1.45
C GLU A 218 -14.30 -22.00 -1.19
N ASN A 219 -14.82 -21.33 -2.22
CA ASN A 219 -15.96 -20.40 -2.09
C ASN A 219 -17.18 -21.05 -1.43
N LYS A 220 -17.42 -22.35 -1.70
CA LYS A 220 -18.53 -23.10 -1.08
C LYS A 220 -18.43 -23.23 0.44
N ARG A 221 -17.23 -23.02 1.01
CA ARG A 221 -16.93 -23.08 2.46
C ARG A 221 -16.52 -21.70 3.01
N PHE A 222 -16.94 -20.64 2.35
CA PHE A 222 -16.55 -19.26 2.64
C PHE A 222 -16.67 -18.91 4.12
N GLU A 223 -17.80 -19.21 4.76
CA GLU A 223 -18.05 -18.88 6.17
C GLU A 223 -17.03 -19.50 7.12
N LYS A 224 -16.61 -20.75 6.85
CA LYS A 224 -15.57 -21.43 7.63
C LYS A 224 -14.25 -20.72 7.45
N PHE A 225 -13.80 -20.50 6.20
CA PHE A 225 -12.49 -19.90 5.93
C PHE A 225 -12.39 -18.45 6.42
N ALA A 226 -13.49 -17.69 6.42
CA ALA A 226 -13.51 -16.35 7.01
C ALA A 226 -13.28 -16.37 8.53
N LYS A 227 -13.89 -17.32 9.24
CA LYS A 227 -13.66 -17.53 10.68
C LYS A 227 -12.23 -17.99 10.96
N ASP A 228 -11.74 -18.96 10.19
CA ASP A 228 -10.38 -19.49 10.33
C ASP A 228 -9.34 -18.40 10.10
N PHE A 229 -9.57 -17.53 9.10
CA PHE A 229 -8.72 -16.38 8.83
C PHE A 229 -8.70 -15.41 10.02
N GLN A 230 -9.90 -15.01 10.51
CA GLN A 230 -10.02 -14.12 11.65
C GLN A 230 -9.30 -14.67 12.89
N GLU A 231 -9.49 -15.96 13.18
CA GLU A 231 -8.89 -16.62 14.35
C GLU A 231 -7.35 -16.56 14.27
N VAL A 232 -6.77 -16.99 13.14
CA VAL A 232 -5.31 -16.97 12.97
C VAL A 232 -4.77 -15.54 12.96
N TYR A 233 -5.47 -14.61 12.29
CA TYR A 233 -5.07 -13.21 12.23
C TYR A 233 -5.02 -12.60 13.64
N ASN A 234 -6.09 -12.76 14.41
CA ASN A 234 -6.17 -12.20 15.76
C ASN A 234 -5.10 -12.77 16.71
N ASP A 235 -4.75 -14.06 16.60
CA ASP A 235 -3.64 -14.64 17.37
C ASP A 235 -2.29 -14.09 16.90
N ALA A 236 -2.02 -14.16 15.60
CA ALA A 236 -0.71 -13.81 15.04
C ALA A 236 -0.29 -12.36 15.29
N TRP A 237 -1.25 -11.42 15.31
CA TRP A 237 -1.00 -9.99 15.45
C TRP A 237 -1.27 -9.41 16.84
N SER A 238 -1.78 -10.19 17.79
CA SER A 238 -2.20 -9.68 19.13
C SER A 238 -1.09 -9.02 19.95
N ASP A 239 0.20 -9.24 19.65
CA ASP A 239 1.33 -8.61 20.35
C ASP A 239 1.77 -7.28 19.71
N PHE A 240 1.22 -6.93 18.56
CA PHE A 240 1.56 -5.65 17.95
C PHE A 240 0.88 -4.51 18.71
N GLU A 241 1.62 -3.44 18.92
CA GLU A 241 1.20 -2.33 19.77
C GLU A 241 -0.10 -1.66 19.32
N ASP A 242 -0.33 -1.60 18.01
CA ASP A 242 -1.51 -0.97 17.40
C ASP A 242 -2.57 -1.99 16.95
N PHE A 243 -2.49 -3.22 17.45
CA PHE A 243 -3.43 -4.28 17.05
C PHE A 243 -4.85 -3.97 17.53
N SER A 244 -5.79 -4.12 16.60
CA SER A 244 -7.23 -4.20 16.89
C SER A 244 -7.78 -5.52 16.33
N PRO A 245 -8.59 -6.26 17.10
CA PRO A 245 -9.19 -7.49 16.61
C PRO A 245 -10.00 -7.24 15.34
N MET A 246 -9.80 -8.08 14.35
CA MET A 246 -10.52 -7.99 13.09
C MET A 246 -12.00 -8.33 13.28
N ASP A 247 -12.88 -7.45 12.80
CA ASP A 247 -14.32 -7.72 12.78
C ASP A 247 -14.67 -8.69 11.65
N LEU A 248 -15.41 -9.76 12.01
CA LEU A 248 -15.77 -10.81 11.05
C LEU A 248 -16.67 -10.32 9.92
N ASN A 249 -17.59 -9.39 10.19
CA ASN A 249 -18.49 -8.89 9.14
C ASN A 249 -17.73 -8.00 8.15
N SER A 250 -16.89 -7.11 8.65
CA SER A 250 -16.01 -6.27 7.81
C SER A 250 -15.09 -7.14 6.95
N LEU A 251 -14.52 -8.22 7.52
CA LEU A 251 -13.71 -9.19 6.78
C LEU A 251 -14.51 -9.86 5.67
N LYS A 252 -15.73 -10.33 5.97
CA LYS A 252 -16.60 -10.97 4.96
C LYS A 252 -16.98 -10.02 3.83
N ASP A 253 -17.24 -8.77 4.14
CA ASP A 253 -17.57 -7.76 3.12
C ASP A 253 -16.36 -7.49 2.22
N SER A 254 -15.15 -7.38 2.79
CA SER A 254 -13.91 -7.26 2.00
C SER A 254 -13.67 -8.47 1.09
N PHE A 255 -13.89 -9.69 1.57
CA PHE A 255 -13.78 -10.90 0.75
C PHE A 255 -14.84 -10.95 -0.37
N ARG A 256 -16.07 -10.49 -0.10
CA ARG A 256 -17.15 -10.43 -1.13
C ARG A 256 -16.79 -9.44 -2.24
N GLU A 257 -16.20 -8.30 -1.89
CA GLU A 257 -15.72 -7.32 -2.87
C GLU A 257 -14.58 -7.89 -3.73
N MET A 258 -13.69 -8.68 -3.15
CA MET A 258 -12.58 -9.32 -3.86
C MET A 258 -13.01 -10.53 -4.69
N LYS A 259 -14.21 -11.09 -4.46
CA LYS A 259 -14.69 -12.32 -5.12
C LYS A 259 -14.47 -12.38 -6.64
N PRO A 260 -14.66 -11.28 -7.42
CA PRO A 260 -14.46 -11.33 -8.87
C PRO A 260 -13.01 -11.61 -9.30
N ILE A 261 -12.03 -11.37 -8.42
CA ILE A 261 -10.59 -11.50 -8.71
C ILE A 261 -9.93 -12.64 -7.94
N VAL A 262 -10.67 -13.29 -7.02
CA VAL A 262 -10.14 -14.37 -6.20
C VAL A 262 -9.89 -15.61 -7.06
N ASP A 263 -8.68 -16.15 -6.98
CA ASP A 263 -8.33 -17.51 -7.41
C ASP A 263 -8.23 -18.40 -6.15
N GLU A 264 -9.14 -19.35 -6.03
CA GLU A 264 -9.22 -20.25 -4.86
C GLU A 264 -7.91 -21.01 -4.61
N LYS A 265 -7.13 -21.27 -5.65
CA LYS A 265 -5.91 -22.08 -5.61
C LYS A 265 -4.66 -21.32 -5.10
N ILE A 266 -4.75 -20.02 -4.90
CA ILE A 266 -3.64 -19.21 -4.37
C ILE A 266 -3.89 -18.67 -2.97
N ILE A 267 -5.01 -19.08 -2.34
CA ILE A 267 -5.31 -18.79 -0.92
C ILE A 267 -5.25 -20.10 -0.15
N TRP A 268 -4.40 -20.19 0.85
CA TRP A 268 -4.12 -21.44 1.56
C TRP A 268 -4.24 -21.31 3.05
N PHE A 269 -4.68 -22.40 3.68
CA PHE A 269 -4.78 -22.55 5.13
C PHE A 269 -4.03 -23.80 5.57
N ALA A 270 -3.36 -23.71 6.72
CA ALA A 270 -2.77 -24.85 7.40
C ALA A 270 -3.56 -25.16 8.68
N TYR A 271 -3.74 -26.45 8.92
CA TYR A 271 -4.44 -26.95 10.11
C TYR A 271 -3.56 -27.95 10.85
N HIS A 272 -3.72 -28.00 12.18
CA HIS A 272 -3.18 -29.05 13.04
C HIS A 272 -4.33 -29.60 13.89
N ASN A 273 -4.66 -30.88 13.73
CA ASN A 273 -5.82 -31.50 14.41
C ASN A 273 -7.11 -30.67 14.26
N GLU A 274 -7.44 -30.25 13.04
CA GLU A 274 -8.60 -29.43 12.67
C GLU A 274 -8.55 -27.96 13.21
N GLU A 275 -7.59 -27.58 14.03
CA GLU A 275 -7.34 -26.21 14.44
C GLU A 275 -6.67 -25.43 13.29
N PRO A 276 -7.21 -24.26 12.84
CA PRO A 276 -6.52 -23.41 11.88
C PRO A 276 -5.29 -22.77 12.55
N ILE A 277 -4.12 -22.94 11.93
CA ILE A 277 -2.85 -22.51 12.53
C ILE A 277 -2.10 -21.46 11.70
N ALA A 278 -2.36 -21.42 10.40
CA ALA A 278 -1.73 -20.43 9.53
C ALA A 278 -2.56 -20.24 8.25
N PHE A 279 -2.34 -19.12 7.56
CA PHE A 279 -2.89 -18.84 6.25
C PHE A 279 -1.93 -18.05 5.35
N ILE A 280 -2.12 -18.16 4.04
CA ILE A 280 -1.60 -17.28 2.99
C ILE A 280 -2.78 -16.76 2.19
N LEU A 281 -2.93 -15.45 2.11
CA LEU A 281 -3.81 -14.77 1.18
C LEU A 281 -2.98 -14.18 0.05
N ALA A 282 -3.09 -14.77 -1.13
CA ALA A 282 -2.52 -14.22 -2.34
C ALA A 282 -3.64 -13.88 -3.35
N LEU A 283 -3.39 -12.89 -4.19
CA LEU A 283 -4.30 -12.43 -5.24
C LEU A 283 -3.52 -12.27 -6.55
N PRO A 284 -4.17 -12.44 -7.71
CA PRO A 284 -3.60 -12.01 -8.98
C PRO A 284 -3.32 -10.50 -8.96
N ASP A 285 -2.18 -10.06 -9.50
CA ASP A 285 -1.90 -8.62 -9.61
C ASP A 285 -2.71 -8.03 -10.77
N ILE A 286 -3.92 -7.60 -10.45
CA ILE A 286 -4.84 -6.99 -11.43
C ILE A 286 -4.44 -5.58 -11.86
N ASN A 287 -3.37 -5.01 -11.27
CA ASN A 287 -2.98 -3.62 -11.56
C ASN A 287 -2.61 -3.43 -13.03
N VAL A 288 -2.06 -4.46 -13.67
CA VAL A 288 -1.79 -4.48 -15.11
C VAL A 288 -3.05 -4.25 -15.95
N LEU A 289 -4.21 -4.74 -15.51
CA LEU A 289 -5.50 -4.55 -16.19
C LEU A 289 -6.01 -3.12 -16.00
N LEU A 290 -5.75 -2.52 -14.82
CA LEU A 290 -6.23 -1.20 -14.45
C LEU A 290 -5.46 -0.07 -15.14
N LYS A 291 -4.25 -0.31 -15.60
CA LYS A 291 -3.37 0.68 -16.25
C LYS A 291 -4.09 1.51 -17.32
N SER A 292 -4.88 0.86 -18.17
CA SER A 292 -5.59 1.51 -19.27
C SER A 292 -6.83 2.30 -18.87
N PHE A 293 -7.23 2.27 -17.58
CA PHE A 293 -8.44 2.96 -17.12
C PHE A 293 -8.13 4.30 -16.44
N ASN A 294 -6.86 4.57 -16.24
CA ASN A 294 -6.38 5.83 -15.70
C ASN A 294 -7.15 6.25 -14.42
N GLY A 295 -7.29 5.30 -13.49
CA GLY A 295 -7.98 5.48 -12.21
C GLY A 295 -9.51 5.50 -12.26
N LYS A 296 -10.14 5.51 -13.44
CA LYS A 296 -11.59 5.64 -13.60
C LYS A 296 -12.25 4.28 -13.84
N LEU A 297 -13.04 3.81 -12.88
CA LEU A 297 -13.79 2.56 -13.00
C LEU A 297 -15.30 2.82 -13.19
N ASN A 298 -15.65 3.57 -14.25
CA ASN A 298 -17.05 3.77 -14.68
C ASN A 298 -17.63 2.49 -15.29
N LEU A 299 -18.92 2.49 -15.66
CA LEU A 299 -19.60 1.30 -16.17
C LEU A 299 -18.90 0.68 -17.39
N TRP A 300 -18.45 1.49 -18.35
CA TRP A 300 -17.71 1.01 -19.51
C TRP A 300 -16.38 0.37 -19.15
N ASN A 301 -15.64 0.97 -18.25
CA ASN A 301 -14.37 0.43 -17.77
C ASN A 301 -14.58 -0.84 -16.94
N LYS A 302 -15.69 -0.99 -16.20
CA LYS A 302 -16.05 -2.26 -15.53
C LYS A 302 -16.27 -3.39 -16.54
N ILE A 303 -16.99 -3.12 -17.63
CA ILE A 303 -17.19 -4.09 -18.72
C ILE A 303 -15.85 -4.46 -19.36
N ARG A 304 -15.02 -3.44 -19.70
CA ARG A 304 -13.69 -3.66 -20.28
C ARG A 304 -12.77 -4.43 -19.32
N PHE A 305 -12.84 -4.15 -18.02
CA PHE A 305 -12.09 -4.89 -17.00
C PHE A 305 -12.47 -6.37 -17.00
N TYR A 306 -13.76 -6.67 -16.99
CA TYR A 306 -14.24 -8.05 -17.05
C TYR A 306 -13.80 -8.80 -18.32
N LEU A 307 -13.84 -8.13 -19.47
CA LEU A 307 -13.34 -8.70 -20.73
C LEU A 307 -11.82 -8.92 -20.67
N LYS A 308 -11.06 -7.94 -20.16
CA LYS A 308 -9.61 -8.06 -19.98
C LYS A 308 -9.23 -9.21 -19.04
N MET A 309 -9.95 -9.41 -17.95
CA MET A 309 -9.71 -10.55 -17.05
C MET A 309 -9.80 -11.90 -17.76
N LYS A 310 -10.62 -12.01 -18.81
CA LYS A 310 -10.76 -13.25 -19.59
C LYS A 310 -9.72 -13.39 -20.70
N THR A 311 -9.14 -12.29 -21.17
CA THR A 311 -8.29 -12.27 -22.37
C THR A 311 -6.82 -11.95 -22.07
N THR A 312 -6.52 -11.41 -20.90
CA THR A 312 -5.16 -11.03 -20.51
C THR A 312 -4.62 -12.03 -19.50
N THR A 313 -3.46 -12.59 -19.77
CA THR A 313 -2.75 -13.42 -18.80
C THR A 313 -2.15 -12.53 -17.73
N ILE A 314 -2.51 -12.80 -16.47
CA ILE A 314 -1.87 -12.19 -15.30
C ILE A 314 -0.78 -13.16 -14.87
N ASP A 315 0.47 -12.75 -15.03
CA ASP A 315 1.63 -13.60 -14.77
C ASP A 315 2.29 -13.33 -13.40
N ARG A 316 1.72 -12.40 -12.63
CA ARG A 316 2.16 -12.04 -11.29
C ARG A 316 1.05 -12.25 -10.28
N ILE A 317 1.38 -12.93 -9.18
CA ILE A 317 0.53 -12.97 -7.98
C ILE A 317 1.17 -12.10 -6.89
N ARG A 318 0.35 -11.59 -5.99
CA ARG A 318 0.80 -10.83 -4.82
C ARG A 318 0.35 -11.55 -3.55
N PHE A 319 1.27 -11.82 -2.65
CA PHE A 319 0.95 -12.20 -1.29
C PHE A 319 0.54 -10.94 -0.54
N VAL A 320 -0.74 -10.85 -0.22
CA VAL A 320 -1.30 -9.69 0.48
C VAL A 320 -0.95 -9.76 1.96
N VAL A 321 -1.15 -10.94 2.54
CA VAL A 321 -0.88 -11.20 3.96
C VAL A 321 -0.64 -12.69 4.19
N MET A 322 0.27 -12.99 5.11
CA MET A 322 0.54 -14.34 5.59
C MET A 322 0.63 -14.30 7.12
N GLY A 323 -0.10 -15.19 7.78
CA GLY A 323 -0.15 -15.27 9.24
C GLY A 323 0.04 -16.69 9.74
N CYS A 324 0.70 -16.82 10.90
CA CYS A 324 0.87 -18.07 11.62
C CYS A 324 0.66 -17.81 13.12
N LYS A 325 -0.20 -18.60 13.77
CA LYS A 325 -0.42 -18.51 15.22
C LYS A 325 0.90 -18.64 15.96
N LYS A 326 1.08 -17.84 17.01
CA LYS A 326 2.32 -17.75 17.80
C LYS A 326 2.91 -19.11 18.20
N LYS A 327 2.05 -20.02 18.66
CA LYS A 327 2.41 -21.40 19.06
C LYS A 327 3.04 -22.21 17.94
N TYR A 328 2.78 -21.87 16.68
CA TYR A 328 3.22 -22.60 15.49
C TYR A 328 4.29 -21.88 14.67
N GLN A 329 4.66 -20.66 15.03
CA GLN A 329 5.77 -19.93 14.41
C GLN A 329 7.10 -20.67 14.56
N ASN A 330 8.03 -20.43 13.65
CA ASN A 330 9.36 -21.05 13.58
C ASN A 330 9.35 -22.58 13.39
N LYS A 331 8.21 -23.18 13.02
CA LYS A 331 8.08 -24.62 12.72
C LYS A 331 8.09 -24.94 11.22
N GLY A 332 8.25 -23.93 10.36
CA GLY A 332 8.31 -24.07 8.90
C GLY A 332 6.94 -24.21 8.23
N ILE A 333 5.84 -23.95 8.93
CA ILE A 333 4.47 -24.05 8.39
C ILE A 333 4.31 -23.17 7.15
N GLU A 334 4.85 -21.95 7.19
CA GLU A 334 4.83 -20.99 6.10
C GLU A 334 5.52 -21.57 4.85
N SER A 335 6.66 -22.25 5.02
CA SER A 335 7.38 -22.90 3.93
C SER A 335 6.55 -24.01 3.28
N GLY A 336 5.87 -24.82 4.10
CA GLY A 336 4.95 -25.87 3.62
C GLY A 336 3.78 -25.30 2.81
N MET A 337 3.17 -24.20 3.26
CA MET A 337 2.09 -23.52 2.53
C MET A 337 2.57 -22.93 1.20
N ILE A 338 3.72 -22.23 1.20
CA ILE A 338 4.32 -21.68 -0.04
C ILE A 338 4.58 -22.80 -1.04
N LYS A 339 5.12 -23.94 -0.59
CA LYS A 339 5.33 -25.11 -1.45
C LYS A 339 4.03 -25.63 -2.06
N LYS A 340 2.98 -25.81 -1.24
CA LYS A 340 1.66 -26.29 -1.71
C LYS A 340 1.02 -25.34 -2.71
N LEU A 341 1.09 -24.03 -2.44
CA LEU A 341 0.62 -23.00 -3.36
C LEU A 341 1.33 -23.11 -4.72
N LEU A 342 2.66 -23.19 -4.72
CA LEU A 342 3.43 -23.24 -5.97
C LEU A 342 3.20 -24.53 -6.73
N ILE A 343 3.01 -25.68 -6.08
CA ILE A 343 2.63 -26.94 -6.74
C ILE A 343 1.33 -26.76 -7.54
N GLU A 344 0.38 -25.96 -7.06
CA GLU A 344 -0.89 -25.69 -7.75
C GLU A 344 -0.77 -24.66 -8.89
N VAL A 345 0.14 -23.70 -8.79
CA VAL A 345 0.22 -22.61 -9.79
C VAL A 345 1.23 -22.87 -10.91
N LEU A 346 2.35 -23.54 -10.62
CA LEU A 346 3.40 -23.80 -11.60
C LEU A 346 2.94 -24.57 -12.84
N PRO A 347 2.09 -25.63 -12.73
CA PRO A 347 1.61 -26.38 -13.89
C PRO A 347 0.76 -25.54 -14.85
N ARG A 348 0.22 -24.41 -14.41
CA ARG A 348 -0.61 -23.53 -15.26
C ARG A 348 0.23 -22.78 -16.30
N ASN A 349 1.56 -22.68 -16.12
CA ASN A 349 2.48 -21.92 -16.98
C ASN A 349 2.10 -20.44 -17.20
N THR A 350 1.22 -19.90 -16.37
CA THR A 350 0.75 -18.52 -16.45
C THR A 350 1.45 -17.64 -15.44
N ILE A 351 1.69 -18.14 -14.22
CA ILE A 351 2.34 -17.36 -13.15
C ILE A 351 3.85 -17.48 -13.26
N ARG A 352 4.52 -16.35 -13.41
CA ARG A 352 5.97 -16.22 -13.49
C ARG A 352 6.59 -15.67 -12.22
N GLU A 353 5.86 -14.80 -11.53
CA GLU A 353 6.34 -14.07 -10.37
C GLU A 353 5.35 -14.11 -9.22
N ALA A 354 5.90 -14.13 -8.02
CA ALA A 354 5.15 -13.94 -6.78
C ALA A 354 5.78 -12.78 -6.00
N GLU A 355 5.05 -11.67 -5.91
CA GLU A 355 5.40 -10.56 -5.03
C GLU A 355 5.03 -10.94 -3.61
N LEU A 356 6.01 -10.93 -2.71
CA LEU A 356 5.79 -11.17 -1.29
C LEU A 356 5.32 -9.88 -0.63
N ALA A 357 4.46 -10.00 0.39
CA ALA A 357 4.01 -8.87 1.19
C ALA A 357 5.21 -8.07 1.68
N TRP A 358 5.08 -6.74 1.76
CA TRP A 358 6.17 -5.92 2.25
C TRP A 358 6.57 -6.29 3.69
N VAL A 359 7.84 -6.15 4.00
CA VAL A 359 8.41 -6.41 5.32
C VAL A 359 9.25 -5.22 5.76
N GLY A 360 9.04 -4.76 7.00
CA GLY A 360 9.83 -3.69 7.59
C GLY A 360 11.26 -4.14 7.92
N ASP A 361 12.22 -3.20 7.84
CA ASP A 361 13.64 -3.46 8.09
C ASP A 361 13.93 -3.99 9.53
N TRP A 362 13.00 -3.81 10.45
CA TRP A 362 13.05 -4.37 11.82
C TRP A 362 12.61 -5.83 11.92
N ASN A 363 11.88 -6.38 10.93
CA ASN A 363 11.35 -7.74 10.99
C ASN A 363 12.32 -8.76 10.38
N THR A 364 13.42 -8.97 11.08
CA THR A 364 14.53 -9.85 10.64
C THR A 364 14.08 -11.30 10.37
N LYS A 365 13.08 -11.80 11.10
CA LYS A 365 12.54 -13.15 10.90
C LYS A 365 11.86 -13.31 9.55
N MET A 366 11.01 -12.36 9.18
CA MET A 366 10.31 -12.41 7.90
C MET A 366 11.27 -12.12 6.74
N ILE A 367 12.24 -11.22 6.91
CA ILE A 367 13.32 -10.99 5.94
C ILE A 367 14.07 -12.31 5.67
N ALA A 368 14.48 -13.03 6.72
CA ALA A 368 15.16 -14.31 6.59
C ALA A 368 14.30 -15.39 5.90
N LEU A 369 12.97 -15.39 6.12
CA LEU A 369 12.05 -16.29 5.41
C LEU A 369 12.03 -15.94 3.91
N HIS A 370 11.90 -14.66 3.55
CA HIS A 370 11.92 -14.23 2.14
C HIS A 370 13.22 -14.64 1.46
N GLU A 371 14.36 -14.37 2.09
CA GLU A 371 15.69 -14.77 1.57
C GLU A 371 15.81 -16.29 1.42
N ALA A 372 15.30 -17.05 2.39
CA ALA A 372 15.33 -18.50 2.34
C ALA A 372 14.54 -19.07 1.15
N THR A 373 13.48 -18.40 0.67
CA THR A 373 12.75 -18.79 -0.54
C THR A 373 13.54 -18.54 -1.83
N GLY A 374 14.64 -17.78 -1.77
CA GLY A 374 15.35 -17.27 -2.95
C GLY A 374 14.72 -16.04 -3.58
N ALA A 375 13.78 -15.39 -2.88
CA ALA A 375 13.22 -14.10 -3.31
C ALA A 375 14.29 -13.02 -3.27
N VAL A 376 14.21 -12.10 -4.24
CA VAL A 376 15.12 -10.96 -4.35
C VAL A 376 14.36 -9.67 -4.08
N ARG A 377 15.06 -8.68 -3.53
CA ARG A 377 14.50 -7.35 -3.30
C ARG A 377 14.21 -6.69 -4.63
N GLU A 378 12.97 -6.23 -4.78
CA GLU A 378 12.52 -5.53 -5.99
C GLU A 378 12.29 -4.06 -5.73
N LYS A 379 11.64 -3.70 -4.59
CA LYS A 379 11.31 -2.32 -4.26
C LYS A 379 11.64 -2.01 -2.80
N VAL A 380 12.01 -0.77 -2.56
CA VAL A 380 12.12 -0.22 -1.21
C VAL A 380 11.21 0.99 -1.11
N HIS A 381 10.27 0.94 -0.17
CA HIS A 381 9.52 2.12 0.26
C HIS A 381 10.07 2.58 1.61
N ARG A 382 10.09 3.89 1.82
CA ARG A 382 10.63 4.51 3.03
C ARG A 382 9.60 5.37 3.71
N THR A 383 9.37 5.12 4.98
CA THR A 383 8.64 6.05 5.84
C THR A 383 9.64 7.00 6.45
N TYR A 384 9.40 8.28 6.30
CA TYR A 384 10.19 9.36 6.87
C TYR A 384 9.52 9.91 8.12
N ARG A 385 10.32 10.58 8.95
CA ARG A 385 9.85 11.36 10.11
C ARG A 385 10.42 12.78 10.07
N LEU A 386 9.58 13.74 10.44
CA LEU A 386 9.96 15.12 10.72
C LEU A 386 9.52 15.49 12.14
N ASN A 387 10.47 15.86 13.01
CA ASN A 387 10.16 16.40 14.34
C ASN A 387 10.14 17.93 14.29
N PHE A 388 9.27 18.58 15.09
CA PHE A 388 9.16 20.05 15.14
C PHE A 388 8.54 20.56 16.45
#